data_80afc4598dc55eaca1b2388bfae1877d
#
_entry.id   80afc4598dc55eaca1b2388bfae1877d
#
_cell.length_a   1.000
_cell.length_b   1.000
_cell.length_c   1.000
_cell.angle_alpha   90.00
_cell.angle_beta   90.00
_cell.angle_gamma   90.00
#
_symmetry.space_group_name_H-M   'P 1'
#
loop_
_entity.id
_entity.type
_entity.pdbx_description
1 polymer ?
#
loop_
_entity_poly.entity_id
_entity_poly.type
_entity_poly.pdbx_seq_one_letter_code
_entity_poly.pdbx_strand_id
1 'polypeptide(L)'
;MGDARIRMNLGVSGTQTAGLGVGGYSPGTVTSVEEYDGSSWTGGTALPVATQQSGGAGPGTSYMMLGTNSDRSEGLSYNGSAWGAEGSSSQGFAYQGLAGQETAALAFYGATSPAGSNRSTGEEYNGTAWTTVVPSLPDQGNSGGAGGTTSAAVFAGSGTTSRYWDGTTVAATTSMANPRANYGSIGGHPGAFVAAGGNSNTSNI
;
A
#
# COMPACT_ATOMS: atom_id res chain seq x y z
N MET A 1 -9.28 -3.89 17.66
CA MET A 1 -8.81 -5.07 16.95
C MET A 1 -8.98 -6.29 17.84
N GLY A 2 -9.65 -7.33 17.36
CA GLY A 2 -9.87 -8.58 18.09
C GLY A 2 -8.61 -9.45 18.15
N ASP A 3 -7.83 -9.47 17.07
CA ASP A 3 -6.63 -10.30 16.98
C ASP A 3 -5.37 -9.44 16.86
N ALA A 4 -4.33 -9.81 17.62
CA ALA A 4 -3.02 -9.22 17.50
C ALA A 4 -2.35 -9.72 16.20
N ARG A 5 -2.11 -8.83 15.25
CA ARG A 5 -1.52 -9.14 13.94
C ARG A 5 -0.34 -8.23 13.64
N ILE A 6 0.64 -8.77 12.94
CA ILE A 6 1.75 -8.02 12.36
C ILE A 6 1.70 -8.09 10.83
N ARG A 7 2.48 -7.28 10.13
CA ARG A 7 2.59 -7.30 8.67
C ARG A 7 1.24 -7.14 7.95
N MET A 8 0.34 -6.36 8.54
CA MET A 8 -0.90 -5.97 7.88
C MET A 8 -0.59 -5.14 6.64
N ASN A 9 -1.61 -4.89 5.87
CA ASN A 9 -1.52 -4.08 4.66
C ASN A 9 -0.79 -2.74 4.91
N LEU A 10 0.09 -2.38 3.98
CA LEU A 10 0.89 -1.15 4.03
C LEU A 10 0.23 -0.08 3.17
N GLY A 11 -0.22 1.00 3.76
CA GLY A 11 -0.81 2.13 3.02
C GLY A 11 -1.99 2.77 3.74
N VAL A 12 -2.59 3.73 3.08
CA VAL A 12 -3.76 4.44 3.59
C VAL A 12 -5.00 3.57 3.45
N SER A 13 -5.51 3.07 4.56
CA SER A 13 -6.70 2.22 4.59
C SER A 13 -7.81 2.86 5.41
N GLY A 14 -8.39 3.93 4.89
CA GLY A 14 -9.55 4.56 5.51
C GLY A 14 -9.32 5.97 6.02
N THR A 15 -10.27 6.39 6.84
CA THR A 15 -10.29 7.67 7.53
C THR A 15 -10.27 7.45 9.04
N GLN A 16 -10.21 8.53 9.80
CA GLN A 16 -10.27 8.48 11.27
C GLN A 16 -11.57 7.85 11.82
N THR A 17 -12.63 7.82 11.04
CA THR A 17 -13.94 7.25 11.42
C THR A 17 -14.37 6.07 10.55
N ALA A 18 -13.55 5.63 9.62
CA ALA A 18 -13.82 4.50 8.73
C ALA A 18 -12.49 3.90 8.26
N GLY A 19 -11.87 3.09 9.09
CA GLY A 19 -10.58 2.44 8.81
C GLY A 19 -10.73 0.96 8.50
N LEU A 20 -9.75 0.41 7.80
CA LEU A 20 -9.64 -1.01 7.51
C LEU A 20 -8.32 -1.59 8.04
N GLY A 21 -8.41 -2.72 8.74
CA GLY A 21 -7.29 -3.59 9.05
C GLY A 21 -7.36 -4.86 8.20
N VAL A 22 -6.48 -5.00 7.22
CA VAL A 22 -6.60 -6.03 6.18
C VAL A 22 -5.47 -7.04 6.26
N GLY A 23 -5.79 -8.32 6.34
CA GLY A 23 -4.84 -9.42 6.34
C GLY A 23 -3.83 -9.36 7.49
N GLY A 24 -2.62 -9.79 7.24
CA GLY A 24 -1.52 -9.82 8.20
C GLY A 24 -1.08 -11.22 8.56
N TYR A 25 -0.32 -11.33 9.66
CA TYR A 25 0.26 -12.58 10.15
C TYR A 25 0.00 -12.77 11.64
N SER A 26 -0.60 -13.94 12.03
CA SER A 26 -0.85 -14.33 13.43
C SER A 26 -1.45 -15.74 13.54
N PRO A 27 -0.76 -16.74 13.96
CA PRO A 27 0.61 -17.20 13.73
C PRO A 27 0.86 -17.72 12.31
N GLY A 28 0.09 -17.35 11.35
CA GLY A 28 0.17 -17.62 9.92
C GLY A 28 -0.41 -16.45 9.15
N THR A 29 -0.32 -16.47 7.83
CA THR A 29 -0.98 -15.48 6.97
C THR A 29 -2.50 -15.66 7.09
N VAL A 30 -3.23 -14.57 7.29
CA VAL A 30 -4.67 -14.62 7.58
C VAL A 30 -5.52 -13.93 6.51
N THR A 31 -6.80 -14.29 6.48
CA THR A 31 -7.84 -13.65 5.66
C THR A 31 -8.64 -12.60 6.43
N SER A 32 -8.33 -12.39 7.71
CA SER A 32 -9.11 -11.52 8.59
C SER A 32 -9.09 -10.07 8.10
N VAL A 33 -10.27 -9.47 8.14
CA VAL A 33 -10.48 -8.04 7.90
C VAL A 33 -11.23 -7.49 9.12
N GLU A 34 -10.84 -6.31 9.56
CA GLU A 34 -11.52 -5.58 10.62
C GLU A 34 -11.80 -4.16 10.15
N GLU A 35 -12.97 -3.67 10.52
CA GLU A 35 -13.48 -2.35 10.19
C GLU A 35 -13.56 -1.50 11.44
N TYR A 36 -13.10 -0.26 11.34
CA TYR A 36 -13.16 0.74 12.40
C TYR A 36 -14.21 1.79 12.09
N ASP A 37 -15.14 2.01 13.02
CA ASP A 37 -16.26 2.94 12.88
C ASP A 37 -16.02 4.33 13.53
N GLY A 38 -14.81 4.58 14.02
CA GLY A 38 -14.46 5.77 14.80
C GLY A 38 -14.47 5.55 16.31
N SER A 39 -14.99 4.41 16.78
CA SER A 39 -15.07 4.06 18.21
C SER A 39 -14.59 2.64 18.50
N SER A 40 -14.89 1.70 17.63
CA SER A 40 -14.63 0.27 17.82
C SER A 40 -14.19 -0.42 16.53
N TRP A 41 -13.50 -1.56 16.71
CA TRP A 41 -13.17 -2.47 15.62
C TRP A 41 -14.14 -3.64 15.61
N THR A 42 -14.71 -3.94 14.44
CA THR A 42 -15.61 -5.09 14.22
C THR A 42 -15.07 -5.95 13.07
N GLY A 43 -15.42 -7.25 13.08
CA GLY A 43 -15.04 -8.14 11.99
C GLY A 43 -15.75 -7.75 10.69
N GLY A 44 -14.98 -7.57 9.62
CA GLY A 44 -15.46 -7.34 8.26
C GLY A 44 -15.48 -8.61 7.42
N THR A 45 -15.86 -8.49 6.14
CA THR A 45 -15.87 -9.60 5.19
C THR A 45 -14.44 -10.08 4.91
N ALA A 46 -14.18 -11.36 5.16
CA ALA A 46 -12.85 -11.95 5.01
C ALA A 46 -12.34 -11.86 3.56
N LEU A 47 -11.03 -11.71 3.43
CA LEU A 47 -10.35 -11.80 2.13
C LEU A 47 -10.57 -13.17 1.47
N PRO A 48 -10.68 -13.23 0.13
CA PRO A 48 -10.76 -14.50 -0.59
C PRO A 48 -9.46 -15.31 -0.51
N VAL A 49 -8.34 -14.66 -0.20
CA VAL A 49 -7.01 -15.26 -0.09
C VAL A 49 -6.27 -14.69 1.11
N ALA A 50 -5.66 -15.54 1.91
CA ALA A 50 -4.80 -15.11 3.03
C ALA A 50 -3.62 -14.29 2.51
N THR A 51 -3.39 -13.09 3.08
CA THR A 51 -2.39 -12.15 2.61
C THR A 51 -1.71 -11.40 3.75
N GLN A 52 -0.46 -11.04 3.52
CA GLN A 52 0.34 -10.14 4.36
C GLN A 52 1.23 -9.27 3.45
N GLN A 53 1.71 -8.15 3.96
CA GLN A 53 2.72 -7.32 3.27
C GLN A 53 2.26 -6.79 1.89
N SER A 54 0.96 -6.70 1.66
CA SER A 54 0.38 -6.10 0.46
C SER A 54 0.35 -4.58 0.56
N GLY A 55 0.33 -3.91 -0.57
CA GLY A 55 -0.02 -2.50 -0.64
C GLY A 55 -1.52 -2.31 -0.61
N GLY A 56 -1.98 -1.17 -0.09
CA GLY A 56 -3.38 -0.84 -0.12
C GLY A 56 -3.66 0.64 -0.02
N ALA A 57 -4.76 1.08 -0.59
CA ALA A 57 -5.18 2.48 -0.61
C ALA A 57 -6.70 2.63 -0.70
N GLY A 58 -7.19 3.75 -0.23
CA GLY A 58 -8.60 4.12 -0.31
C GLY A 58 -9.35 4.00 1.00
N PRO A 59 -10.56 4.60 1.05
CA PRO A 59 -11.46 4.48 2.20
C PRO A 59 -12.05 3.08 2.31
N GLY A 60 -12.59 2.74 3.49
CA GLY A 60 -13.18 1.44 3.77
C GLY A 60 -14.35 1.01 2.87
N THR A 61 -14.89 1.93 2.06
CA THR A 61 -15.96 1.66 1.09
C THR A 61 -15.52 1.72 -0.37
N SER A 62 -14.25 1.96 -0.62
CA SER A 62 -13.65 2.03 -1.96
C SER A 62 -12.15 1.77 -1.86
N TYR A 63 -11.80 0.58 -1.45
CA TYR A 63 -10.43 0.20 -1.10
C TYR A 63 -9.82 -0.70 -2.18
N MET A 64 -8.60 -0.40 -2.55
CA MET A 64 -7.79 -1.21 -3.47
C MET A 64 -6.63 -1.85 -2.72
N MET A 65 -6.39 -3.11 -2.99
CA MET A 65 -5.23 -3.86 -2.53
C MET A 65 -4.53 -4.51 -3.72
N LEU A 66 -3.21 -4.52 -3.70
CA LEU A 66 -2.40 -5.14 -4.75
C LEU A 66 -1.27 -5.97 -4.14
N GLY A 67 -1.06 -7.15 -4.72
CA GLY A 67 0.03 -8.03 -4.37
C GLY A 67 -0.13 -8.71 -3.02
N THR A 68 0.71 -9.68 -2.76
CA THR A 68 0.81 -10.41 -1.50
C THR A 68 2.24 -10.87 -1.29
N ASN A 69 2.53 -11.47 -0.13
CA ASN A 69 3.83 -12.07 0.18
C ASN A 69 4.24 -13.25 -0.73
N SER A 70 3.43 -13.61 -1.72
CA SER A 70 3.68 -14.74 -2.63
C SER A 70 3.84 -14.31 -4.09
N ASP A 71 4.37 -13.11 -4.34
CA ASP A 71 4.56 -12.53 -5.69
C ASP A 71 3.29 -12.52 -6.55
N ARG A 72 2.14 -12.31 -5.92
CA ARG A 72 0.89 -12.22 -6.65
C ARG A 72 0.76 -10.86 -7.29
N SER A 73 0.29 -10.86 -8.53
CA SER A 73 -0.01 -9.65 -9.29
C SER A 73 -1.46 -9.22 -9.21
N GLU A 74 -2.32 -10.07 -8.63
CA GLU A 74 -3.76 -9.78 -8.58
C GLU A 74 -4.08 -8.59 -7.69
N GLY A 75 -4.94 -7.72 -8.19
CA GLY A 75 -5.61 -6.69 -7.42
C GLY A 75 -6.89 -7.22 -6.79
N LEU A 76 -7.22 -6.70 -5.62
CA LEU A 76 -8.52 -6.91 -4.97
C LEU A 76 -9.08 -5.55 -4.58
N SER A 77 -10.38 -5.35 -4.81
CA SER A 77 -11.11 -4.19 -4.31
C SER A 77 -12.09 -4.57 -3.22
N TYR A 78 -12.42 -3.62 -2.36
CA TYR A 78 -13.45 -3.76 -1.34
C TYR A 78 -14.41 -2.58 -1.41
N ASN A 79 -15.69 -2.85 -1.59
CA ASN A 79 -16.74 -1.84 -1.76
C ASN A 79 -17.50 -1.50 -0.47
N GLY A 80 -16.98 -1.92 0.69
CA GLY A 80 -17.62 -1.75 1.99
C GLY A 80 -18.47 -2.97 2.44
N SER A 81 -18.63 -3.99 1.57
CA SER A 81 -19.40 -5.20 1.91
C SER A 81 -18.81 -6.47 1.32
N ALA A 82 -18.17 -6.38 0.16
CA ALA A 82 -17.65 -7.54 -0.57
C ALA A 82 -16.30 -7.24 -1.21
N TRP A 83 -15.47 -8.27 -1.35
CA TRP A 83 -14.24 -8.25 -2.12
C TRP A 83 -14.51 -8.63 -3.57
N GLY A 84 -13.97 -7.84 -4.50
CA GLY A 84 -13.93 -8.09 -5.93
C GLY A 84 -12.51 -8.39 -6.41
N ALA A 85 -12.39 -9.20 -7.45
CA ALA A 85 -11.12 -9.39 -8.13
C ALA A 85 -10.95 -8.30 -9.19
N GLU A 86 -9.78 -7.67 -9.19
CA GLU A 86 -9.42 -6.62 -10.13
C GLU A 86 -8.29 -7.09 -11.05
N GLY A 87 -7.97 -6.28 -12.06
CA GLY A 87 -6.90 -6.59 -12.99
C GLY A 87 -5.56 -6.86 -12.32
N SER A 88 -4.74 -7.69 -12.94
CA SER A 88 -3.40 -7.97 -12.45
C SER A 88 -2.40 -6.92 -12.90
N SER A 89 -1.47 -6.54 -12.01
CA SER A 89 -0.28 -5.78 -12.37
C SER A 89 0.62 -6.59 -13.32
N SER A 90 1.51 -5.93 -14.01
CA SER A 90 2.44 -6.59 -14.96
C SER A 90 3.37 -7.60 -14.27
N GLN A 91 3.53 -7.48 -12.98
CA GLN A 91 4.42 -8.31 -12.18
C GLN A 91 3.89 -8.46 -10.75
N GLY A 92 4.17 -9.59 -10.10
CA GLY A 92 3.87 -9.80 -8.69
C GLY A 92 4.70 -8.90 -7.78
N PHE A 93 4.06 -8.32 -6.76
CA PHE A 93 4.65 -7.40 -5.80
C PHE A 93 4.35 -7.83 -4.37
N ALA A 94 5.30 -7.53 -3.49
CA ALA A 94 5.09 -7.41 -2.06
C ALA A 94 5.69 -6.09 -1.59
N TYR A 95 5.24 -5.55 -0.47
CA TYR A 95 5.76 -4.33 0.16
C TYR A 95 5.67 -3.07 -0.72
N GLN A 96 4.74 -2.99 -1.65
CA GLN A 96 4.56 -1.77 -2.44
C GLN A 96 3.78 -0.70 -1.70
N GLY A 97 4.03 0.56 -2.05
CA GLY A 97 3.17 1.67 -1.70
C GLY A 97 2.04 1.81 -2.72
N LEU A 98 0.80 1.89 -2.25
CA LEU A 98 -0.37 2.24 -3.05
C LEU A 98 -0.88 3.63 -2.68
N ALA A 99 -1.35 4.37 -3.69
CA ALA A 99 -2.13 5.58 -3.56
C ALA A 99 -3.39 5.49 -4.42
N GLY A 100 -4.45 6.18 -4.04
CA GLY A 100 -5.71 6.19 -4.78
C GLY A 100 -6.80 5.34 -4.14
N GLN A 101 -7.61 4.69 -4.95
CA GLN A 101 -8.77 3.89 -4.53
C GLN A 101 -9.14 2.85 -5.60
N GLU A 102 -10.22 2.08 -5.40
CA GLU A 102 -10.62 0.95 -6.26
C GLU A 102 -10.83 1.31 -7.75
N THR A 103 -11.19 2.55 -8.07
CA THR A 103 -11.42 2.98 -9.45
C THR A 103 -10.23 3.63 -10.13
N ALA A 104 -9.21 4.00 -9.35
CA ALA A 104 -8.01 4.68 -9.84
C ALA A 104 -6.89 4.60 -8.79
N ALA A 105 -5.87 3.83 -9.04
CA ALA A 105 -4.78 3.60 -8.09
C ALA A 105 -3.40 3.68 -8.75
N LEU A 106 -2.41 4.03 -7.95
CA LEU A 106 -0.99 3.98 -8.31
C LEU A 106 -0.25 3.00 -7.40
N ALA A 107 0.63 2.22 -7.99
CA ALA A 107 1.54 1.32 -7.28
C ALA A 107 2.99 1.65 -7.61
N PHE A 108 3.79 1.88 -6.57
CA PHE A 108 5.21 2.19 -6.70
C PHE A 108 6.07 1.29 -5.83
N TYR A 109 7.26 0.97 -6.32
CA TYR A 109 8.24 0.13 -5.62
C TYR A 109 7.72 -1.27 -5.28
N GLY A 110 8.29 -1.86 -4.26
CA GLY A 110 8.01 -3.21 -3.82
C GLY A 110 9.17 -4.14 -4.11
N ALA A 111 9.03 -5.37 -3.70
CA ALA A 111 10.01 -6.42 -3.93
C ALA A 111 9.33 -7.72 -4.34
N THR A 112 10.05 -8.55 -5.07
CA THR A 112 9.63 -9.95 -5.28
C THR A 112 9.88 -10.76 -4.02
N SER A 113 8.98 -11.71 -3.73
CA SER A 113 9.17 -12.71 -2.67
C SER A 113 9.58 -14.05 -3.29
N PRO A 114 10.41 -14.87 -2.64
CA PRO A 114 11.18 -14.64 -1.42
C PRO A 114 12.48 -13.88 -1.71
N ALA A 115 12.66 -12.74 -1.05
CA ALA A 115 13.91 -11.96 -0.99
C ALA A 115 14.62 -11.77 -2.34
N GLY A 116 13.91 -11.21 -3.28
CA GLY A 116 14.42 -11.03 -4.63
C GLY A 116 14.80 -9.61 -4.96
N SER A 117 14.59 -9.27 -6.19
CA SER A 117 14.91 -7.97 -6.73
C SER A 117 13.93 -6.92 -6.27
N ASN A 118 14.44 -5.78 -5.83
CA ASN A 118 13.63 -4.60 -5.64
C ASN A 118 13.05 -4.15 -6.99
N ARG A 119 11.83 -3.66 -6.95
CA ARG A 119 11.19 -3.14 -8.15
C ARG A 119 11.35 -1.65 -8.25
N SER A 120 11.62 -1.21 -9.46
CA SER A 120 11.79 0.20 -9.80
C SER A 120 10.70 0.72 -10.74
N THR A 121 9.59 0.00 -10.87
CA THR A 121 8.49 0.42 -11.76
C THR A 121 7.37 1.10 -11.00
N GLY A 122 6.66 1.99 -11.70
CA GLY A 122 5.37 2.54 -11.27
C GLY A 122 4.28 2.09 -12.22
N GLU A 123 3.15 1.66 -11.69
CA GLU A 123 1.98 1.24 -12.43
C GLU A 123 0.73 2.00 -11.99
N GLU A 124 -0.16 2.26 -12.94
CA GLU A 124 -1.43 2.91 -12.72
C GLU A 124 -2.59 1.96 -13.06
N TYR A 125 -3.60 1.95 -12.21
CA TYR A 125 -4.87 1.28 -12.41
C TYR A 125 -5.95 2.30 -12.80
N ASN A 126 -6.64 2.06 -13.90
CA ASN A 126 -7.66 2.95 -14.45
C ASN A 126 -9.12 2.51 -14.17
N GLY A 127 -9.31 1.60 -13.22
CA GLY A 127 -10.61 0.99 -12.95
C GLY A 127 -10.87 -0.31 -13.74
N THR A 128 -9.94 -0.71 -14.62
CA THR A 128 -10.09 -1.93 -15.45
C THR A 128 -8.77 -2.69 -15.57
N ALA A 129 -7.66 -1.99 -15.76
CA ALA A 129 -6.36 -2.61 -16.02
C ALA A 129 -5.22 -1.80 -15.41
N TRP A 130 -4.15 -2.50 -15.07
CA TRP A 130 -2.88 -1.92 -14.66
C TRP A 130 -2.01 -1.66 -15.88
N THR A 131 -1.37 -0.51 -15.93
CA THR A 131 -0.42 -0.12 -16.99
C THR A 131 0.83 0.48 -16.37
N THR A 132 2.00 0.16 -16.93
CA THR A 132 3.26 0.76 -16.50
C THR A 132 3.31 2.21 -16.94
N VAL A 133 3.38 3.14 -15.99
CA VAL A 133 3.49 4.58 -16.25
C VAL A 133 4.91 5.09 -16.00
N VAL A 134 5.67 4.41 -15.13
CA VAL A 134 7.09 4.68 -14.88
C VAL A 134 7.88 3.40 -15.08
N PRO A 135 8.59 3.23 -16.20
CA PRO A 135 9.31 1.98 -16.48
C PRO A 135 10.58 1.80 -15.63
N SER A 136 11.14 2.87 -15.11
CA SER A 136 12.33 2.82 -14.25
C SER A 136 12.37 3.97 -13.27
N LEU A 137 12.27 3.66 -12.00
CA LEU A 137 12.53 4.59 -10.90
C LEU A 137 14.02 4.54 -10.53
N PRO A 138 14.65 5.67 -10.26
CA PRO A 138 16.08 5.73 -9.98
C PRO A 138 16.49 5.05 -8.68
N ASP A 139 15.57 4.95 -7.73
CA ASP A 139 15.81 4.33 -6.43
C ASP A 139 15.00 3.04 -6.34
N GLN A 140 15.65 2.00 -5.86
CA GLN A 140 15.01 0.72 -5.63
C GLN A 140 14.64 0.62 -4.16
N GLY A 141 13.42 0.26 -3.86
CA GLY A 141 12.94 0.22 -2.50
C GLY A 141 12.15 -1.03 -2.18
N ASN A 142 12.58 -1.69 -1.10
CA ASN A 142 11.77 -2.66 -0.41
C ASN A 142 10.82 -1.86 0.46
N SER A 143 9.54 -1.90 0.15
CA SER A 143 8.43 -1.23 0.82
C SER A 143 8.50 0.29 0.92
N GLY A 144 7.58 0.91 0.28
CA GLY A 144 7.28 2.32 0.44
C GLY A 144 5.85 2.53 0.88
N GLY A 145 5.62 3.62 1.59
CA GLY A 145 4.29 4.19 1.69
C GLY A 145 4.04 5.05 0.48
N ALA A 146 2.80 5.13 0.06
CA ALA A 146 2.34 6.10 -0.92
C ALA A 146 1.07 6.78 -0.41
N GLY A 147 0.86 8.01 -0.82
CA GLY A 147 -0.35 8.77 -0.48
C GLY A 147 -0.65 9.79 -1.56
N GLY A 148 -1.91 10.01 -1.83
CA GLY A 148 -2.38 10.91 -2.87
C GLY A 148 -3.37 10.27 -3.83
N THR A 149 -3.39 10.78 -5.04
CA THR A 149 -4.26 10.34 -6.14
C THR A 149 -3.42 9.90 -7.34
N THR A 150 -4.04 9.38 -8.38
CA THR A 150 -3.36 9.03 -9.63
C THR A 150 -2.77 10.24 -10.37
N SER A 151 -3.24 11.44 -10.10
CA SER A 151 -2.71 12.69 -10.68
C SER A 151 -1.69 13.41 -9.79
N ALA A 152 -1.58 13.03 -8.51
CA ALA A 152 -0.66 13.67 -7.57
C ALA A 152 -0.40 12.76 -6.38
N ALA A 153 0.78 12.18 -6.30
CA ALA A 153 1.13 11.26 -5.22
C ALA A 153 2.56 11.49 -4.71
N VAL A 154 2.74 11.31 -3.41
CA VAL A 154 4.06 11.19 -2.79
C VAL A 154 4.29 9.72 -2.42
N PHE A 155 5.43 9.22 -2.73
CA PHE A 155 5.83 7.86 -2.37
C PHE A 155 7.30 7.83 -1.92
N ALA A 156 7.60 6.89 -1.08
CA ALA A 156 8.94 6.75 -0.53
C ALA A 156 9.35 5.27 -0.50
N GLY A 157 10.56 5.01 -0.91
CA GLY A 157 11.17 3.68 -0.86
C GLY A 157 11.90 3.42 0.46
N SER A 158 12.76 2.43 0.49
CA SER A 158 13.63 2.20 1.64
C SER A 158 14.70 3.29 1.72
N GLY A 159 15.05 3.70 2.93
CA GLY A 159 16.00 4.77 3.17
C GLY A 159 15.33 6.11 3.44
N THR A 160 15.94 7.20 2.99
CA THR A 160 15.44 8.57 3.20
C THR A 160 14.77 9.16 1.98
N THR A 161 14.89 8.52 0.82
CA THR A 161 14.44 9.06 -0.46
C THR A 161 12.94 9.10 -0.56
N SER A 162 12.39 10.23 -1.00
CA SER A 162 11.00 10.34 -1.38
C SER A 162 10.84 11.00 -2.74
N ARG A 163 9.75 10.68 -3.41
CA ARG A 163 9.45 11.10 -4.78
C ARG A 163 8.03 11.65 -4.85
N TYR A 164 7.84 12.51 -5.81
CA TYR A 164 6.55 13.07 -6.17
C TYR A 164 6.18 12.66 -7.60
N TRP A 165 4.95 12.21 -7.77
CA TRP A 165 4.31 11.95 -9.05
C TRP A 165 3.30 13.05 -9.35
N ASP A 166 3.39 13.67 -10.52
CA ASP A 166 2.52 14.79 -10.95
C ASP A 166 1.42 14.37 -11.95
N GLY A 167 1.23 13.07 -12.12
CA GLY A 167 0.33 12.51 -13.14
C GLY A 167 1.03 12.17 -14.46
N THR A 168 2.31 12.53 -14.61
CA THR A 168 3.07 12.32 -15.86
C THR A 168 4.52 11.93 -15.58
N THR A 169 5.15 12.57 -14.62
CA THR A 169 6.58 12.40 -14.32
C THR A 169 6.84 12.19 -12.83
N VAL A 170 7.98 11.57 -12.55
CA VAL A 170 8.46 11.39 -11.18
C VAL A 170 9.60 12.35 -10.91
N ALA A 171 9.48 13.17 -9.89
CA ALA A 171 10.50 14.10 -9.42
C ALA A 171 10.99 13.76 -8.01
N ALA A 172 12.20 14.15 -7.68
CA ALA A 172 12.70 14.11 -6.32
C ALA A 172 11.95 15.13 -5.44
N THR A 173 11.67 14.76 -4.20
CA THR A 173 11.17 15.68 -3.18
C THR A 173 12.08 15.67 -1.96
N THR A 174 11.75 16.43 -0.93
CA THR A 174 12.53 16.52 0.28
C THR A 174 12.68 15.15 0.93
N SER A 175 13.91 14.74 1.18
CA SER A 175 14.22 13.47 1.83
C SER A 175 13.75 13.43 3.28
N MET A 176 13.37 12.24 3.74
CA MET A 176 13.08 12.01 5.15
C MET A 176 14.34 12.19 6.00
N ALA A 177 14.18 12.71 7.21
CA ALA A 177 15.32 12.93 8.13
C ALA A 177 16.00 11.61 8.54
N ASN A 178 15.24 10.54 8.69
CA ASN A 178 15.72 9.23 9.10
C ASN A 178 15.38 8.15 8.07
N PRO A 179 16.29 7.20 7.79
CA PRO A 179 16.01 6.08 6.91
C PRO A 179 14.89 5.20 7.48
N ARG A 180 14.00 4.76 6.61
CA ARG A 180 12.85 3.92 6.98
C ARG A 180 12.67 2.78 5.98
N ALA A 181 12.09 1.68 6.47
CA ALA A 181 11.56 0.60 5.64
C ALA A 181 10.37 -0.03 6.37
N ASN A 182 9.50 -0.73 5.64
CA ASN A 182 8.33 -1.42 6.20
C ASN A 182 7.42 -0.48 7.02
N TYR A 183 7.09 0.67 6.48
CA TYR A 183 6.30 1.67 7.17
C TYR A 183 4.93 1.88 6.53
N GLY A 184 3.96 2.23 7.37
CA GLY A 184 2.68 2.78 6.92
C GLY A 184 2.82 4.26 6.63
N SER A 185 2.03 4.75 5.70
CA SER A 185 1.94 6.17 5.36
C SER A 185 0.50 6.64 5.35
N ILE A 186 0.32 7.92 5.56
CA ILE A 186 -0.99 8.57 5.54
C ILE A 186 -0.85 9.96 4.95
N GLY A 187 -1.89 10.40 4.24
CA GLY A 187 -1.92 11.71 3.58
C GLY A 187 -1.49 11.65 2.12
N GLY A 188 -1.29 12.80 1.50
CA GLY A 188 -0.92 12.91 0.10
C GLY A 188 -0.67 14.34 -0.34
N HIS A 189 -0.10 14.49 -1.55
CA HIS A 189 0.18 15.79 -2.15
C HIS A 189 -1.10 16.48 -2.66
N PRO A 190 -1.26 17.81 -2.49
CA PRO A 190 -0.32 18.75 -1.87
C PRO A 190 -0.44 18.86 -0.34
N GLY A 191 -1.13 17.99 0.32
CA GLY A 191 -1.29 17.97 1.76
C GLY A 191 -0.06 17.42 2.51
N ALA A 192 -0.26 16.97 3.74
CA ALA A 192 0.78 16.37 4.54
C ALA A 192 0.93 14.87 4.25
N PHE A 193 2.17 14.42 4.17
CA PHE A 193 2.52 13.00 4.10
C PHE A 193 3.25 12.62 5.39
N VAL A 194 2.72 11.64 6.08
CA VAL A 194 3.30 11.12 7.33
C VAL A 194 3.67 9.65 7.14
N ALA A 195 4.89 9.31 7.50
CA ALA A 195 5.39 7.95 7.45
C ALA A 195 5.89 7.53 8.84
N ALA A 196 5.37 6.42 9.35
CA ALA A 196 5.75 5.87 10.65
C ALA A 196 6.17 4.40 10.52
N GLY A 197 7.26 4.02 11.14
CA GLY A 197 7.84 2.68 11.08
C GLY A 197 9.36 2.72 11.02
N GLY A 198 10.02 1.59 10.92
CA GLY A 198 11.48 1.58 10.86
C GLY A 198 12.08 0.18 10.86
N ASN A 199 13.38 0.12 10.55
CA ASN A 199 14.12 -1.13 10.45
C ASN A 199 14.44 -1.79 11.80
N SER A 200 14.25 -1.12 12.92
CA SER A 200 14.69 -1.59 14.24
C SER A 200 13.81 -1.01 15.33
N ASN A 201 12.53 -1.32 15.37
CA ASN A 201 11.61 -0.91 16.45
C ASN A 201 11.84 0.52 17.01
N THR A 202 12.37 1.43 16.22
CA THR A 202 12.60 2.80 16.62
C THR A 202 11.37 3.62 16.32
N SER A 203 10.70 4.06 17.35
CA SER A 203 9.58 5.00 17.30
C SER A 203 10.07 6.41 16.99
N ASN A 204 10.47 6.67 15.76
CA ASN A 204 10.78 8.03 15.32
C ASN A 204 9.63 8.52 14.43
N ILE A 205 8.83 9.38 14.99
CA ILE A 205 7.83 10.17 14.26
C ILE A 205 8.46 11.53 13.94
#